data_fbea79875af23a7312b2f5312001a75b
#
_entry.id   fbea79875af23a7312b2f5312001a75b
#
_cell.length_a   1.000
_cell.length_b   1.000
_cell.length_c   1.000
_cell.angle_alpha   90.00
_cell.angle_beta   90.00
_cell.angle_gamma   90.00
#
_symmetry.space_group_name_H-M   'P 1'
#
loop_
_entity.id
_entity.type
_entity.pdbx_description
1 polymer ?
#
loop_
_entity_poly.entity_id
_entity_poly.type
_entity_poly.pdbx_seq_one_letter_code
_entity_poly.pdbx_strand_id
1 'polypeptide(L)'
;MPLICADITIPANTPQTSPVRVQVKVPAGVIRKVWVLIPYGHKALAHLVIRHGETQIIPWYGDIHGDGEQLVFDEVYELPTDDVLTLEGWNEDTVYDNRFIVRLLVLPKPYAYPEIYSLQALRKVLEVMGIE
;
A
#
# COMPACT_ATOMS: atom_id res chain seq x y z
N MET A 1 -15.44 -5.87 4.38
CA MET A 1 -14.18 -5.16 4.62
C MET A 1 -13.25 -5.34 3.43
N PRO A 2 -12.96 -4.31 2.67
CA PRO A 2 -12.24 -4.51 1.43
C PRO A 2 -10.74 -4.74 1.67
N LEU A 3 -10.34 -5.97 1.46
CA LEU A 3 -8.94 -6.35 1.34
C LEU A 3 -8.65 -6.54 -0.15
N ILE A 4 -7.76 -5.73 -0.69
CA ILE A 4 -7.38 -5.76 -2.09
C ILE A 4 -6.10 -6.55 -2.21
N CYS A 5 -6.11 -7.58 -3.07
CA CYS A 5 -4.93 -8.39 -3.34
C CYS A 5 -4.51 -8.21 -4.80
N ALA A 6 -3.23 -7.97 -5.01
CA ALA A 6 -2.66 -7.82 -6.33
C ALA A 6 -1.26 -8.40 -6.34
N ASP A 7 -0.79 -8.80 -7.51
CA ASP A 7 0.60 -9.19 -7.67
C ASP A 7 1.20 -8.56 -8.91
N ILE A 8 2.52 -8.49 -8.94
CA ILE A 8 3.28 -8.01 -10.08
C ILE A 8 4.45 -8.95 -10.29
N THR A 9 4.59 -9.46 -11.50
CA THR A 9 5.74 -10.25 -11.92
C THR A 9 6.62 -9.38 -12.79
N ILE A 10 7.86 -9.25 -12.39
CA ILE A 10 8.82 -8.38 -13.06
C ILE A 10 9.85 -9.26 -13.77
N PRO A 11 9.85 -9.26 -15.10
CA PRO A 11 10.80 -10.07 -15.85
C PRO A 11 12.26 -9.72 -15.53
N ALA A 12 13.15 -10.69 -15.70
CA ALA A 12 14.58 -10.47 -15.59
C ALA A 12 15.01 -9.32 -16.52
N ASN A 13 16.03 -8.58 -16.12
CA ASN A 13 16.58 -7.46 -16.90
C ASN A 13 15.56 -6.33 -17.19
N THR A 14 14.63 -6.08 -16.29
CA THR A 14 13.72 -4.93 -16.42
C THR A 14 14.40 -3.69 -15.86
N PRO A 15 14.75 -2.70 -16.68
CA PRO A 15 15.46 -1.52 -16.20
C PRO A 15 14.51 -0.56 -15.45
N GLN A 16 15.06 0.20 -14.54
CA GLN A 16 14.31 1.22 -13.80
C GLN A 16 13.73 2.29 -14.72
N THR A 17 14.39 2.57 -15.83
CA THR A 17 13.95 3.55 -16.83
C THR A 17 12.75 3.09 -17.64
N SER A 18 12.47 1.79 -17.64
CA SER A 18 11.32 1.21 -18.33
C SER A 18 10.70 0.12 -17.46
N PRO A 19 10.11 0.50 -16.31
CA PRO A 19 9.59 -0.48 -15.36
C PRO A 19 8.29 -1.13 -15.83
N VAL A 20 7.97 -2.27 -15.23
CA VAL A 20 6.65 -2.88 -15.36
C VAL A 20 5.67 -2.12 -14.49
N ARG A 21 4.48 -1.86 -15.01
CA ARG A 21 3.41 -1.19 -14.27
C ARG A 21 2.16 -2.04 -14.29
N VAL A 22 1.56 -2.22 -13.12
CA VAL A 22 0.29 -2.92 -12.95
C VAL A 22 -0.67 -1.97 -12.24
N GLN A 23 -1.85 -1.77 -12.80
CA GLN A 23 -2.88 -0.93 -12.23
C GLN A 23 -3.78 -1.76 -11.31
N VAL A 24 -4.07 -1.22 -10.14
CA VAL A 24 -4.92 -1.85 -9.14
C VAL A 24 -6.07 -0.91 -8.82
N LYS A 25 -7.30 -1.39 -9.03
CA LYS A 25 -8.50 -0.63 -8.69
C LYS A 25 -8.72 -0.70 -7.18
N VAL A 26 -8.89 0.45 -6.56
CA VAL A 26 -9.07 0.59 -5.12
C VAL A 26 -10.33 1.41 -4.86
N PRO A 27 -11.25 0.92 -4.00
CA PRO A 27 -12.45 1.68 -3.66
C PRO A 27 -12.12 2.90 -2.82
N ALA A 28 -13.04 3.86 -2.80
CA ALA A 28 -12.96 5.02 -1.92
C ALA A 28 -12.86 4.59 -0.46
N GLY A 29 -12.05 5.28 0.30
CA GLY A 29 -11.82 4.99 1.71
C GLY A 29 -10.44 5.42 2.16
N VAL A 30 -9.92 4.76 3.18
CA VAL A 30 -8.59 5.06 3.72
C VAL A 30 -7.75 3.79 3.69
N ILE A 31 -6.60 3.87 3.05
CA ILE A 31 -5.63 2.78 3.08
C ILE A 31 -4.94 2.84 4.45
N ARG A 32 -5.14 1.79 5.26
CA ARG A 32 -4.62 1.74 6.62
C ARG A 32 -3.44 0.81 6.78
N LYS A 33 -3.32 -0.19 5.93
CA LYS A 33 -2.25 -1.17 6.02
C LYS A 33 -1.92 -1.73 4.65
N VAL A 34 -0.63 -1.92 4.42
CA VAL A 34 -0.13 -2.52 3.18
C VAL A 34 0.83 -3.64 3.55
N TRP A 35 0.60 -4.82 3.03
CA TRP A 35 1.51 -5.96 3.17
C TRP A 35 2.17 -6.21 1.82
N VAL A 36 3.47 -6.37 1.83
CA VAL A 36 4.23 -6.74 0.64
C VAL A 36 4.99 -8.02 0.96
N LEU A 37 4.61 -9.10 0.31
CA LEU A 37 5.32 -10.37 0.42
C LEU A 37 6.37 -10.46 -0.68
N ILE A 38 7.61 -10.69 -0.27
CA ILE A 38 8.74 -10.86 -1.16
C ILE A 38 9.17 -12.33 -1.07
N PRO A 39 8.84 -13.17 -2.08
CA PRO A 39 9.24 -14.58 -2.07
C PRO A 39 10.76 -14.76 -2.04
N TYR A 40 11.20 -15.92 -1.61
CA TYR A 40 12.62 -16.29 -1.66
C TYR A 40 13.11 -16.30 -3.11
N GLY A 41 14.37 -15.92 -3.30
CA GLY A 41 15.01 -15.90 -4.60
C GLY A 41 15.22 -14.51 -5.19
N HIS A 42 14.65 -13.48 -4.57
CA HIS A 42 14.81 -12.09 -5.04
C HIS A 42 16.23 -11.56 -4.89
N LYS A 43 16.93 -11.96 -3.85
CA LYS A 43 18.29 -11.51 -3.53
C LYS A 43 18.43 -9.98 -3.53
N ALA A 44 17.34 -9.28 -3.18
CA ALA A 44 17.23 -7.82 -3.18
C ALA A 44 17.49 -7.19 -4.57
N LEU A 45 17.27 -7.94 -5.66
CA LEU A 45 17.52 -7.47 -7.03
C LEU A 45 16.26 -6.88 -7.69
N ALA A 46 15.07 -7.27 -7.24
CA ALA A 46 13.83 -6.70 -7.72
C ALA A 46 13.35 -5.59 -6.79
N HIS A 47 12.77 -4.56 -7.36
CA HIS A 47 12.37 -3.34 -6.65
C HIS A 47 10.93 -2.99 -6.99
N LEU A 48 10.20 -2.46 -6.01
CA LEU A 48 8.80 -2.10 -6.15
C LEU A 48 8.54 -0.74 -5.51
N VAL A 49 7.74 0.07 -6.18
CA VAL A 49 7.13 1.27 -5.59
C VAL A 49 5.65 1.26 -5.90
N ILE A 50 4.86 1.89 -5.04
CA ILE A 50 3.41 2.06 -5.25
C ILE A 50 3.16 3.54 -5.46
N ARG A 51 2.47 3.86 -6.56
CA ARG A 51 2.18 5.24 -6.95
C ARG A 51 0.68 5.48 -7.03
N HIS A 52 0.33 6.73 -6.75
CA HIS A 52 -1.01 7.25 -7.02
C HIS A 52 -0.83 8.37 -8.05
N GLY A 53 -1.21 8.09 -9.29
CA GLY A 53 -0.84 8.95 -10.40
C GLY A 53 0.68 8.96 -10.58
N GLU A 54 1.27 10.15 -10.55
CA GLU A 54 2.72 10.30 -10.66
C GLU A 54 3.42 10.38 -9.30
N THR A 55 2.65 10.37 -8.21
CA THR A 55 3.19 10.53 -6.86
C THR A 55 3.48 9.17 -6.26
N GLN A 56 4.71 8.97 -5.80
CA GLN A 56 5.08 7.78 -5.04
C GLN A 56 4.51 7.90 -3.62
N ILE A 57 3.74 6.91 -3.21
CA ILE A 57 3.10 6.93 -1.89
C ILE A 57 3.68 5.88 -0.94
N ILE A 58 4.12 4.74 -1.43
CA ILE A 58 4.67 3.65 -0.62
C ILE A 58 5.88 3.05 -1.34
N PRO A 59 7.05 3.05 -0.73
CA PRO A 59 7.41 3.83 0.45
C PRO A 59 7.48 5.32 0.13
N TRP A 60 7.51 6.15 1.15
CA TRP A 60 7.63 7.61 0.94
C TRP A 60 8.91 7.98 0.20
N TYR A 61 9.99 7.29 0.51
CA TYR A 61 11.31 7.50 -0.10
C TYR A 61 11.98 6.14 -0.35
N GLY A 62 12.68 6.02 -1.47
CA GLY A 62 13.37 4.80 -1.83
C GLY A 62 12.43 3.81 -2.54
N ASP A 63 12.71 2.54 -2.37
CA ASP A 63 11.92 1.46 -2.96
C ASP A 63 11.84 0.25 -2.02
N ILE A 64 10.95 -0.68 -2.35
CA ILE A 64 10.76 -1.92 -1.62
C ILE A 64 11.61 -2.99 -2.28
N HIS A 65 12.49 -3.61 -1.53
CA HIS A 65 13.29 -4.75 -1.98
C HIS A 65 13.65 -5.64 -0.80
N GLY A 66 14.06 -6.84 -1.06
CA GLY A 66 14.44 -7.80 -0.02
C GLY A 66 14.49 -9.21 -0.56
N ASP A 67 14.44 -10.20 0.32
CA ASP A 67 14.44 -11.60 -0.05
C ASP A 67 13.75 -12.43 1.05
N GLY A 68 12.71 -13.17 0.66
CA GLY A 68 12.04 -14.09 1.56
C GLY A 68 11.46 -13.46 2.81
N GLU A 69 10.83 -12.29 2.68
CA GLU A 69 10.28 -11.57 3.82
C GLU A 69 8.92 -10.95 3.49
N GLN A 70 8.18 -10.62 4.54
CA GLN A 70 6.94 -9.87 4.42
C GLN A 70 7.10 -8.54 5.12
N LEU A 71 6.90 -7.46 4.38
CA LEU A 71 6.95 -6.10 4.90
C LEU A 71 5.52 -5.63 5.18
N VAL A 72 5.36 -4.88 6.27
CA VAL A 72 4.07 -4.32 6.66
C VAL A 72 4.25 -2.82 6.84
N PHE A 73 3.41 -2.07 6.14
CA PHE A 73 3.39 -0.61 6.23
C PHE A 73 2.08 -0.16 6.84
N ASP A 74 2.13 0.56 7.95
CA ASP A 74 0.97 1.23 8.51
C ASP A 74 0.85 2.61 7.86
N GLU A 75 -0.32 2.86 7.28
CA GLU A 75 -0.55 4.06 6.49
C GLU A 75 -1.85 4.74 6.92
N VAL A 76 -1.98 6.00 6.55
CA VAL A 76 -3.24 6.74 6.57
C VAL A 76 -3.30 7.52 5.25
N TYR A 77 -3.82 6.87 4.22
CA TYR A 77 -3.91 7.48 2.90
C TYR A 77 -5.35 7.48 2.43
N GLU A 78 -5.94 8.66 2.33
CA GLU A 78 -7.34 8.82 1.95
C GLU A 78 -7.51 8.85 0.43
N LEU A 79 -8.50 8.07 -0.04
CA LEU A 79 -8.99 8.13 -1.41
C LEU A 79 -10.44 8.61 -1.34
N PRO A 80 -10.71 9.87 -1.73
CA PRO A 80 -12.07 10.40 -1.63
C PRO A 80 -13.05 9.75 -2.60
N THR A 81 -12.57 9.21 -3.69
CA THR A 81 -13.36 8.47 -4.68
C THR A 81 -12.65 7.17 -5.05
N ASP A 82 -13.37 6.26 -5.69
CA ASP A 82 -12.74 5.08 -6.29
C ASP A 82 -11.62 5.52 -7.22
N ASP A 83 -10.48 4.87 -7.15
CA ASP A 83 -9.30 5.29 -7.89
C ASP A 83 -8.43 4.09 -8.26
N VAL A 84 -7.33 4.36 -8.92
CA VAL A 84 -6.37 3.37 -9.37
C VAL A 84 -5.01 3.68 -8.78
N LEU A 85 -4.40 2.68 -8.15
CA LEU A 85 -3.00 2.73 -7.75
C LEU A 85 -2.16 1.98 -8.76
N THR A 86 -0.92 2.37 -8.93
CA THR A 86 0.02 1.73 -9.84
C THR A 86 1.14 1.07 -9.05
N LEU A 87 1.30 -0.25 -9.26
CA LEU A 87 2.48 -0.97 -8.82
C LEU A 87 3.53 -0.83 -9.91
N GLU A 88 4.68 -0.30 -9.57
CA GLU A 88 5.77 -0.08 -10.53
C GLU A 88 7.00 -0.83 -10.04
N GLY A 89 7.56 -1.68 -10.91
CA GLY A 89 8.68 -2.51 -10.51
C GLY A 89 9.74 -2.65 -11.59
N TRP A 90 10.97 -2.82 -11.15
CA TRP A 90 12.12 -3.14 -12.01
C TRP A 90 12.93 -4.27 -11.37
N ASN A 91 13.75 -4.92 -12.16
CA ASN A 91 14.44 -6.12 -11.75
C ASN A 91 15.87 -6.13 -12.31
N GLU A 92 16.84 -6.12 -11.40
CA GLU A 92 18.27 -6.19 -11.74
C GLU A 92 18.76 -7.64 -11.91
N ASP A 93 17.91 -8.63 -11.60
CA ASP A 93 18.23 -10.03 -11.82
C ASP A 93 18.33 -10.28 -13.33
N THR A 94 19.41 -10.92 -13.74
CA THR A 94 19.67 -11.19 -15.16
C THR A 94 19.12 -12.54 -15.62
N VAL A 95 18.63 -13.38 -14.69
CA VAL A 95 18.24 -14.76 -14.95
C VAL A 95 16.79 -15.03 -14.63
N TYR A 96 16.31 -14.55 -13.45
CA TYR A 96 15.00 -14.93 -12.92
C TYR A 96 14.03 -13.75 -12.92
N ASP A 97 12.79 -14.06 -13.30
CA ASP A 97 11.66 -13.17 -13.02
C ASP A 97 11.39 -13.16 -11.52
N ASN A 98 10.99 -12.01 -10.98
CA ASN A 98 10.69 -11.87 -9.56
C ASN A 98 9.29 -11.30 -9.37
N ARG A 99 8.56 -11.82 -8.37
CA ARG A 99 7.18 -11.44 -8.12
C ARG A 99 7.05 -10.81 -6.73
N PHE A 100 6.24 -9.77 -6.65
CA PHE A 100 5.77 -9.22 -5.38
C PHE A 100 4.27 -9.48 -5.24
N ILE A 101 3.84 -9.82 -4.03
CA ILE A 101 2.43 -9.97 -3.69
C ILE A 101 2.08 -8.84 -2.74
N VAL A 102 1.08 -8.03 -3.14
CA VAL A 102 0.68 -6.84 -2.41
C VAL A 102 -0.75 -7.00 -1.92
N ARG A 103 -0.98 -6.68 -0.65
CA ARG A 103 -2.32 -6.65 -0.05
C ARG A 103 -2.54 -5.30 0.58
N LEU A 104 -3.71 -4.71 0.31
CA LEU A 104 -4.09 -3.40 0.82
C LEU A 104 -5.35 -3.53 1.68
N LEU A 105 -5.31 -3.01 2.88
CA LEU A 105 -6.50 -2.88 3.72
C LEU A 105 -7.06 -1.47 3.54
N VAL A 106 -8.25 -1.40 2.96
CA VAL A 106 -8.95 -0.14 2.72
C VAL A 106 -10.21 -0.13 3.57
N LEU A 107 -10.34 0.82 4.46
CA LEU A 107 -11.49 0.94 5.35
C LEU A 107 -12.33 2.16 4.97
N PRO A 108 -13.68 2.08 5.10
CA PRO A 108 -14.52 3.27 5.05
C PRO A 108 -14.06 4.27 6.11
N LYS A 109 -14.13 5.55 5.80
CA LYS A 109 -13.59 6.61 6.65
C LYS A 109 -14.01 6.52 8.13
N PRO A 110 -15.27 6.23 8.48
CA PRO A 110 -15.67 6.10 9.89
C PRO A 110 -14.93 5.01 10.65
N TYR A 111 -14.59 3.91 9.99
CA TYR A 111 -13.90 2.78 10.63
C TYR A 111 -12.38 2.91 10.59
N ALA A 112 -11.86 3.79 9.74
CA ALA A 112 -10.42 3.99 9.59
C ALA A 112 -9.80 4.80 10.73
N TYR A 113 -10.63 5.59 11.45
CA TYR A 113 -10.18 6.47 12.53
C TYR A 113 -10.98 6.22 13.80
N PRO A 114 -10.94 5.00 14.37
CA PRO A 114 -11.77 4.67 15.53
C PRO A 114 -11.45 5.54 16.76
N GLU A 115 -10.19 5.90 16.98
CA GLU A 115 -9.79 6.74 18.10
C GLU A 115 -10.42 8.13 18.02
N ILE A 116 -10.45 8.71 16.83
CA ILE A 116 -11.04 10.05 16.62
C ILE A 116 -12.54 10.00 16.86
N TYR A 117 -13.22 9.00 16.38
CA TYR A 117 -14.66 8.85 16.56
C TYR A 117 -15.01 8.56 18.02
N SER A 118 -14.18 7.80 18.73
CA SER A 118 -14.34 7.56 20.17
C SER A 118 -14.18 8.85 20.98
N LEU A 119 -13.21 9.68 20.63
CA LEU A 119 -13.00 10.98 21.28
C LEU A 119 -14.18 11.93 21.03
N GLN A 120 -14.71 11.95 19.82
CA GLN A 120 -15.89 12.73 19.48
C GLN A 120 -17.11 12.28 20.27
N ALA A 121 -17.33 10.99 20.41
CA ALA A 121 -18.40 10.42 21.20
C ALA A 121 -18.26 10.82 22.69
N LEU A 122 -17.05 10.74 23.23
CA LEU A 122 -16.78 11.15 24.61
C LEU A 122 -17.06 12.62 24.81
N ARG A 123 -16.66 13.47 23.90
CA ARG A 123 -16.92 14.92 23.96
C ARG A 123 -18.42 15.20 23.99
N LYS A 124 -19.20 14.51 23.16
CA LYS A 124 -20.66 14.64 23.15
C LYS A 124 -21.27 14.27 24.50
N VAL A 125 -20.81 13.19 25.11
CA VAL A 125 -21.26 12.77 26.43
C VAL A 125 -20.97 13.86 27.47
N LEU A 126 -19.77 14.42 27.44
CA LEU A 126 -19.38 15.49 28.37
C LEU A 126 -20.22 16.75 28.18
N GLU A 127 -20.54 17.11 26.96
CA GLU A 127 -21.44 18.23 26.66
C GLU A 127 -22.84 18.04 27.25
N VAL A 128 -23.40 16.84 27.05
CA VAL A 128 -24.71 16.50 27.61
C VAL A 128 -24.70 16.56 29.13
N MET A 129 -23.60 16.17 29.76
CA MET A 129 -23.45 16.20 31.20
C MET A 129 -23.10 17.61 31.76
N GLY A 130 -22.84 18.58 30.88
CA GLY A 130 -22.52 19.94 31.28
C GLY A 130 -21.14 20.11 31.92
N ILE A 131 -20.21 19.19 31.62
CA ILE A 131 -18.86 19.20 32.22
C ILE A 131 -17.88 20.03 31.40
N GLU A 132 -18.16 20.26 30.19
CA GLU A 132 -17.27 20.97 29.28
C GLU A 132 -17.31 22.50 29.48
#